data_d155445f235f9c0f14adae263019c2de
#
_entry.id   d155445f235f9c0f14adae263019c2de
#
_cell.length_a   1.000
_cell.length_b   1.000
_cell.length_c   1.000
_cell.angle_alpha   90.00
_cell.angle_beta   90.00
_cell.angle_gamma   90.00
#
_symmetry.space_group_name_H-M   'P 1'
#
loop_
_entity.id
_entity.type
_entity.pdbx_description
1 polymer ?
#
loop_
_entity_poly.entity_id
_entity_poly.type
_entity_poly.pdbx_seq_one_letter_code
_entity_poly.pdbx_strand_id
1 'polypeptide(L)'
;MWSLGSKSSLKMAWGSCGKKKRGTCMAYGVRIECWGDYACFTRPEMKVERVSYDVMTPSAARGLVEAIFWHPGLRYVIDEIDVMNPIQMTNVRRNEVKSKINVSSIAGNARHGKALYLCPKEDIVQRAALILKNVRYCIHVHFEMTEKANASDNAGKFREMLCRRARK
;
A
#
# COMPACT_ATOMS: atom_id res chain seq x y z
N MET A 1 3.94 3.61 2.37
CA MET A 1 3.59 4.49 3.50
C MET A 1 2.65 5.57 2.97
N TRP A 2 1.37 5.40 3.18
CA TRP A 2 0.33 6.35 2.81
C TRP A 2 0.42 7.52 3.79
N SER A 3 0.82 8.69 3.31
CA SER A 3 0.98 9.87 4.15
C SER A 3 -0.33 10.63 4.23
N LEU A 4 -0.73 10.84 5.45
CA LEU A 4 -1.78 11.70 5.96
C LEU A 4 -1.89 13.06 5.26
N GLY A 5 -3.07 13.34 4.78
CA GLY A 5 -3.51 14.67 4.36
C GLY A 5 -4.73 14.57 3.47
N SER A 6 -5.92 14.74 4.06
CA SER A 6 -7.22 15.00 3.46
C SER A 6 -7.72 14.03 2.38
N LYS A 7 -8.64 13.15 2.79
CA LYS A 7 -9.62 12.43 1.96
C LYS A 7 -9.06 11.45 0.93
N SER A 8 -8.30 10.46 1.37
CA SER A 8 -8.22 9.20 0.64
C SER A 8 -9.48 8.41 0.93
N SER A 9 -10.32 8.20 -0.06
CA SER A 9 -11.54 7.41 0.06
C SER A 9 -11.36 6.11 -0.72
N LEU A 10 -11.60 5.00 -0.03
CA LEU A 10 -11.65 3.68 -0.65
C LEU A 10 -13.12 3.36 -0.90
N LYS A 11 -13.55 3.28 -2.17
CA LYS A 11 -14.86 2.77 -2.52
C LYS A 11 -14.72 1.44 -3.24
N MET A 12 -15.44 0.44 -2.79
CA MET A 12 -15.65 -0.76 -3.57
C MET A 12 -16.81 -0.54 -4.53
N ALA A 13 -16.53 -0.57 -5.82
CA ALA A 13 -17.56 -0.70 -6.83
C ALA A 13 -17.79 -2.20 -7.07
N TRP A 14 -18.97 -2.68 -6.73
CA TRP A 14 -19.43 -4.01 -7.07
C TRP A 14 -19.77 -4.07 -8.56
N GLY A 15 -18.85 -4.59 -9.34
CA GLY A 15 -19.14 -5.03 -10.70
C GLY A 15 -19.00 -6.55 -10.71
N SER A 16 -20.11 -7.27 -10.96
CA SER A 16 -20.00 -8.64 -11.45
C SER A 16 -19.08 -8.59 -12.67
N CYS A 17 -18.00 -9.36 -12.67
CA CYS A 17 -17.10 -9.46 -13.80
C CYS A 17 -17.89 -9.98 -15.02
N GLY A 18 -18.48 -9.05 -15.77
CA GLY A 18 -19.14 -9.29 -17.02
C GLY A 18 -18.23 -8.82 -18.13
N LYS A 19 -17.30 -9.66 -18.54
CA LYS A 19 -16.89 -9.96 -19.90
C LYS A 19 -15.69 -10.90 -19.86
N LYS A 20 -15.94 -12.16 -20.18
CA LYS A 20 -14.94 -13.18 -20.48
C LYS A 20 -13.93 -12.66 -21.50
N LYS A 21 -12.70 -12.41 -21.10
CA LYS A 21 -11.54 -12.65 -21.94
C LYS A 21 -11.09 -14.07 -21.66
N ARG A 22 -10.93 -14.84 -22.75
CA ARG A 22 -10.61 -16.27 -22.74
C ARG A 22 -9.36 -16.53 -21.88
N GLY A 23 -9.46 -17.42 -20.91
CA GLY A 23 -8.30 -18.14 -20.44
C GLY A 23 -8.16 -18.40 -18.95
N THR A 24 -8.87 -17.73 -18.03
CA THR A 24 -8.70 -18.07 -16.61
C THR A 24 -10.03 -17.87 -15.87
N CYS A 25 -10.55 -18.95 -15.35
CA CYS A 25 -11.73 -18.95 -14.49
C CYS A 25 -11.33 -18.32 -13.13
N MET A 26 -11.62 -17.05 -12.95
CA MET A 26 -11.42 -16.37 -11.66
C MET A 26 -12.53 -16.76 -10.70
N ALA A 27 -12.40 -17.92 -10.08
CA ALA A 27 -13.43 -18.47 -9.17
C ALA A 27 -13.69 -17.56 -7.95
N TYR A 28 -12.70 -16.75 -7.53
CA TYR A 28 -12.77 -15.90 -6.32
C TYR A 28 -12.13 -14.51 -6.51
N GLY A 29 -12.32 -13.92 -7.71
CA GLY A 29 -11.83 -12.58 -8.02
C GLY A 29 -12.65 -11.49 -7.35
N VAL A 30 -11.97 -10.40 -6.97
CA VAL A 30 -12.54 -9.17 -6.42
C VAL A 30 -11.97 -7.98 -7.18
N ARG A 31 -12.81 -6.98 -7.43
CA ARG A 31 -12.41 -5.71 -8.03
C ARG A 31 -12.45 -4.62 -6.96
N ILE A 32 -11.33 -3.94 -6.77
CA ILE A 32 -11.18 -2.89 -5.76
C ILE A 32 -10.81 -1.60 -6.48
N GLU A 33 -11.64 -0.57 -6.34
CA GLU A 33 -11.34 0.76 -6.81
C GLU A 33 -10.73 1.57 -5.68
N CYS A 34 -9.59 2.24 -5.96
CA CYS A 34 -8.90 3.10 -5.00
C CYS A 34 -8.48 4.40 -5.66
N TRP A 35 -8.57 5.50 -4.91
CA TRP A 35 -8.18 6.83 -5.38
C TRP A 35 -7.62 7.68 -4.25
N GLY A 36 -6.95 8.74 -4.62
CA GLY A 36 -6.38 9.69 -3.67
C GLY A 36 -5.80 10.91 -4.36
N ASP A 37 -5.68 11.99 -3.61
CA ASP A 37 -5.10 13.24 -4.12
C ASP A 37 -3.64 13.06 -4.48
N TYR A 38 -2.90 12.24 -3.72
CA TYR A 38 -1.48 11.97 -3.90
C TYR A 38 -1.15 10.50 -3.66
N ALA A 39 -0.20 9.98 -4.45
CA ALA A 39 0.40 8.67 -4.23
C ALA A 39 1.89 8.69 -4.57
N CYS A 40 2.67 7.85 -3.88
CA CYS A 40 4.09 7.69 -4.14
C CYS A 40 4.47 6.21 -4.10
N PHE A 41 4.81 5.67 -5.25
CA PHE A 41 5.34 4.32 -5.42
C PHE A 41 6.85 4.44 -5.63
N THR A 42 7.58 4.63 -4.54
CA THR A 42 8.99 5.01 -4.55
C THR A 42 9.86 4.03 -5.32
N ARG A 43 10.65 4.53 -6.26
CA ARG A 43 11.68 3.77 -6.98
C ARG A 43 12.80 3.38 -6.01
N PRO A 44 13.27 2.13 -6.01
CA PRO A 44 14.29 1.66 -5.05
C PRO A 44 15.60 2.42 -5.11
N GLU A 45 15.98 2.91 -6.28
CA GLU A 45 17.19 3.70 -6.52
C GLU A 45 17.09 5.13 -5.97
N MET A 46 15.87 5.67 -5.81
CA MET A 46 15.61 7.05 -5.38
C MET A 46 15.05 7.09 -3.95
N LYS A 47 15.86 6.63 -2.98
CA LYS A 47 15.43 6.49 -1.58
C LYS A 47 15.42 7.80 -0.81
N VAL A 48 16.31 8.71 -1.14
CA VAL A 48 16.55 9.97 -0.42
C VAL A 48 15.59 11.04 -0.95
N GLU A 49 15.72 11.37 -2.21
CA GLU A 49 14.75 12.19 -2.93
C GLU A 49 13.80 11.25 -3.65
N ARG A 50 12.63 11.05 -3.09
CA ARG A 50 11.71 10.02 -3.56
C ARG A 50 11.11 10.39 -4.91
N VAL A 51 11.27 9.51 -5.87
CA VAL A 51 10.61 9.59 -7.17
C VAL A 51 9.65 8.43 -7.29
N SER A 52 8.39 8.72 -7.59
CA SER A 52 7.39 7.70 -7.82
C SER A 52 7.58 7.03 -9.17
N TYR A 53 7.19 5.74 -9.26
CA TYR A 53 6.82 5.16 -10.56
C TYR A 53 5.62 5.90 -11.14
N ASP A 54 5.48 5.82 -12.46
CA ASP A 54 4.40 6.50 -13.19
C ASP A 54 3.01 5.94 -12.86
N VAL A 55 2.96 4.69 -12.44
CA VAL A 55 1.72 3.98 -12.07
C VAL A 55 1.93 3.12 -10.82
N MET A 56 0.82 2.66 -10.25
CA MET A 56 0.85 1.71 -9.14
C MET A 56 1.57 0.42 -9.54
N THR A 57 2.52 -0.02 -8.73
CA THR A 57 3.20 -1.31 -8.94
C THR A 57 2.33 -2.48 -8.44
N PRO A 58 2.45 -3.70 -9.03
CA PRO A 58 1.72 -4.88 -8.57
C PRO A 58 1.98 -5.21 -7.09
N SER A 59 3.20 -4.97 -6.61
CA SER A 59 3.56 -5.16 -5.20
C SER A 59 2.84 -4.17 -4.28
N ALA A 60 2.71 -2.90 -4.71
CA ALA A 60 1.95 -1.88 -3.97
C ALA A 60 0.45 -2.21 -3.95
N ALA A 61 -0.11 -2.65 -5.09
CA ALA A 61 -1.50 -3.09 -5.16
C ALA A 61 -1.77 -4.27 -4.22
N ARG A 62 -0.89 -5.28 -4.20
CA ARG A 62 -1.00 -6.41 -3.28
C ARG A 62 -0.93 -5.94 -1.82
N GLY A 63 0.03 -5.10 -1.46
CA GLY A 63 0.17 -4.54 -0.11
C GLY A 63 -1.06 -3.75 0.33
N LEU A 64 -1.73 -3.05 -0.59
CA LEU A 64 -2.99 -2.35 -0.32
C LEU A 64 -4.11 -3.34 0.02
N VAL A 65 -4.26 -4.41 -0.76
CA VAL A 65 -5.28 -5.44 -0.50
C VAL A 65 -4.99 -6.19 0.80
N GLU A 66 -3.73 -6.54 1.07
CA GLU A 66 -3.29 -7.17 2.32
C GLU A 66 -3.55 -6.28 3.54
N ALA A 67 -3.42 -4.96 3.40
CA ALA A 67 -3.74 -4.02 4.48
C ALA A 67 -5.24 -3.99 4.83
N ILE A 68 -6.13 -4.29 3.86
CA ILE A 68 -7.56 -4.43 4.13
C ILE A 68 -7.85 -5.75 4.86
N PHE A 69 -7.33 -6.84 4.34
CA PHE A 69 -7.49 -8.16 4.92
C PHE A 69 -6.30 -9.05 4.57
N TRP A 70 -5.63 -9.57 5.58
CA TRP A 70 -4.56 -10.54 5.46
C TRP A 70 -4.83 -11.76 6.35
N HIS A 71 -4.47 -12.94 5.84
CA HIS A 71 -4.51 -14.20 6.59
C HIS A 71 -3.38 -15.11 6.08
N PRO A 72 -2.69 -15.90 6.95
CA PRO A 72 -1.61 -16.79 6.51
C PRO A 72 -2.07 -17.86 5.53
N GLY A 73 -3.35 -18.26 5.59
CA GLY A 73 -3.97 -19.24 4.70
C GLY A 73 -4.33 -18.72 3.31
N LEU A 74 -4.03 -17.45 2.97
CA LEU A 74 -4.32 -16.91 1.64
C LEU A 74 -3.14 -16.12 1.08
N ARG A 75 -3.04 -16.11 -0.26
CA ARG A 75 -2.09 -15.30 -1.02
C ARG A 75 -2.85 -14.57 -2.11
N TYR A 76 -2.68 -13.24 -2.16
CA TYR A 76 -3.25 -12.43 -3.22
C TYR A 76 -2.37 -12.44 -4.48
N VAL A 77 -3.04 -12.56 -5.62
CA VAL A 77 -2.44 -12.45 -6.96
C VAL A 77 -3.13 -11.29 -7.67
N ILE A 78 -2.34 -10.33 -8.12
CA ILE A 78 -2.83 -9.18 -8.87
C ILE A 78 -2.89 -9.58 -10.35
N ASP A 79 -4.07 -9.54 -10.92
CA ASP A 79 -4.32 -9.92 -12.32
C ASP A 79 -4.15 -8.73 -13.25
N GLU A 80 -4.76 -7.59 -12.88
CA GLU A 80 -4.79 -6.39 -13.72
C GLU A 80 -4.91 -5.16 -12.85
N ILE A 81 -4.34 -4.05 -13.29
CA ILE A 81 -4.47 -2.73 -12.69
C ILE A 81 -4.86 -1.74 -13.77
N ASP A 82 -6.10 -1.27 -13.73
CA ASP A 82 -6.58 -0.23 -14.65
C ASP A 82 -6.18 1.14 -14.10
N VAL A 83 -5.57 1.96 -14.94
CA VAL A 83 -5.26 3.36 -14.65
C VAL A 83 -6.44 4.21 -15.13
N MET A 84 -7.23 4.73 -14.20
CA MET A 84 -8.48 5.41 -14.48
C MET A 84 -8.31 6.91 -14.78
N ASN A 85 -7.27 7.55 -14.21
CA ASN A 85 -6.99 8.96 -14.39
C ASN A 85 -5.68 9.15 -15.18
N PRO A 86 -5.52 10.28 -15.90
CA PRO A 86 -4.26 10.63 -16.54
C PRO A 86 -3.11 10.71 -15.53
N ILE A 87 -1.94 10.24 -15.96
CA ILE A 87 -0.72 10.28 -15.13
C ILE A 87 -0.27 11.74 -14.99
N GLN A 88 -0.26 12.24 -13.75
CA GLN A 88 0.18 13.58 -13.42
C GLN A 88 1.18 13.53 -12.28
N MET A 89 2.31 14.18 -12.45
CA MET A 89 3.35 14.28 -11.44
C MET A 89 3.34 15.68 -10.79
N THR A 90 3.67 15.72 -9.50
CA THR A 90 3.87 16.98 -8.77
C THR A 90 5.05 16.86 -7.83
N ASN A 91 5.70 17.98 -7.56
CA ASN A 91 6.82 18.02 -6.62
C ASN A 91 6.32 18.50 -5.26
N VAL A 92 6.66 17.76 -4.22
CA VAL A 92 6.33 18.09 -2.83
C VAL A 92 7.60 18.15 -2.00
N ARG A 93 7.80 19.24 -1.28
CA ARG A 93 8.88 19.35 -0.29
C ARG A 93 8.39 18.83 1.04
N ARG A 94 9.20 17.99 1.69
CA ARG A 94 8.87 17.38 2.98
C ARG A 94 10.00 17.63 3.96
N ASN A 95 9.62 17.91 5.20
CA ASN A 95 10.55 17.95 6.30
C ASN A 95 10.75 16.51 6.83
N GLU A 96 11.98 16.06 6.82
CA GLU A 96 12.38 14.75 7.35
C GLU A 96 13.46 14.93 8.41
N VAL A 97 13.66 13.93 9.25
CA VAL A 97 14.74 13.91 10.22
C VAL A 97 16.01 13.44 9.52
N LYS A 98 17.09 14.22 9.66
CA LYS A 98 18.39 13.96 9.01
C LYS A 98 19.09 12.75 9.63
N SER A 99 19.13 12.70 10.97
CA SER A 99 19.87 11.70 11.71
C SER A 99 19.13 10.38 11.85
N LYS A 100 19.88 9.30 11.90
CA LYS A 100 19.38 7.97 12.25
C LYS A 100 19.76 7.65 13.69
N ILE A 101 18.84 7.10 14.45
CA ILE A 101 19.12 6.60 15.78
C ILE A 101 20.10 5.43 15.68
N ASN A 102 21.23 5.54 16.36
CA ASN A 102 22.24 4.48 16.40
C ASN A 102 21.89 3.47 17.50
N VAL A 103 21.73 2.20 17.11
CA VAL A 103 21.34 1.10 18.01
C VAL A 103 22.37 0.92 19.15
N SER A 104 23.66 1.07 18.88
CA SER A 104 24.71 0.97 19.91
C SER A 104 24.60 2.08 20.96
N SER A 105 24.18 3.29 20.56
CA SER A 105 23.93 4.40 21.48
C SER A 105 22.73 4.12 22.38
N ILE A 106 21.70 3.42 21.91
CA ILE A 106 20.54 3.02 22.72
C ILE A 106 20.99 2.10 23.85
N ALA A 107 21.75 1.04 23.51
CA ALA A 107 22.24 0.09 24.50
C ALA A 107 23.18 0.72 25.53
N GLY A 108 24.05 1.64 25.12
CA GLY A 108 24.94 2.40 26.00
C GLY A 108 24.18 3.31 26.96
N ASN A 109 23.24 4.10 26.43
CA ASN A 109 22.48 5.05 27.24
C ASN A 109 21.52 4.32 28.21
N ALA A 110 20.95 3.21 27.81
CA ALA A 110 20.10 2.39 28.69
C ALA A 110 20.85 1.87 29.91
N ARG A 111 22.13 1.45 29.74
CA ARG A 111 22.97 1.00 30.84
C ARG A 111 23.33 2.13 31.82
N HIS A 112 23.42 3.36 31.35
CA HIS A 112 23.80 4.53 32.17
C HIS A 112 22.57 5.36 32.61
N GLY A 113 21.36 4.90 32.37
CA GLY A 113 20.13 5.60 32.73
C GLY A 113 19.94 6.96 32.04
N LYS A 114 20.66 7.20 30.93
CA LYS A 114 20.54 8.45 30.17
C LYS A 114 19.36 8.40 29.21
N ALA A 115 18.52 9.44 29.23
CA ALA A 115 17.47 9.59 28.22
C ALA A 115 18.09 9.79 26.84
N LEU A 116 17.63 8.99 25.86
CA LEU A 116 17.97 9.14 24.45
C LEU A 116 16.76 9.71 23.72
N TYR A 117 16.90 10.93 23.23
CA TYR A 117 15.88 11.56 22.40
C TYR A 117 16.52 12.28 21.24
N LEU A 118 15.75 12.45 20.18
CA LEU A 118 16.12 13.21 19.00
C LEU A 118 15.07 14.31 18.83
N CYS A 119 15.52 15.56 18.83
CA CYS A 119 14.62 16.70 18.64
C CYS A 119 14.39 16.93 17.15
N PRO A 120 13.19 16.65 16.61
CA PRO A 120 12.94 16.80 15.19
C PRO A 120 13.12 18.24 14.68
N LYS A 121 12.91 19.24 15.54
CA LYS A 121 13.05 20.67 15.17
C LYS A 121 14.51 21.06 14.90
N GLU A 122 15.45 20.44 15.58
CA GLU A 122 16.89 20.75 15.45
C GLU A 122 17.55 19.93 14.34
N ASP A 123 16.94 18.83 13.96
CA ASP A 123 17.49 17.87 12.99
C ASP A 123 16.64 17.77 11.72
N ILE A 124 16.04 18.90 11.30
CA ILE A 124 15.22 18.97 10.08
C ILE A 124 16.11 19.04 8.84
N VAL A 125 15.74 18.27 7.84
CA VAL A 125 16.21 18.40 6.46
C VAL A 125 15.02 18.43 5.49
N GLN A 126 15.01 19.39 4.57
CA GLN A 126 14.02 19.44 3.51
C GLN A 126 14.45 18.52 2.36
N ARG A 127 13.54 17.66 1.93
CA ARG A 127 13.73 16.77 0.79
C ARG A 127 12.60 16.92 -0.19
N ALA A 128 12.95 17.01 -1.48
CA ALA A 128 11.99 17.00 -2.56
C ALA A 128 11.49 15.55 -2.80
N ALA A 129 10.24 15.42 -3.20
CA ALA A 129 9.68 14.17 -3.67
C ALA A 129 8.81 14.43 -4.89
N LEU A 130 9.07 13.71 -5.97
CA LEU A 130 8.22 13.70 -7.16
C LEU A 130 7.18 12.60 -6.98
N ILE A 131 5.92 13.00 -6.86
CA ILE A 131 4.80 12.12 -6.52
C ILE A 131 3.68 12.24 -7.55
N LEU A 132 2.84 11.22 -7.61
CA LEU A 132 1.63 11.21 -8.43
C LEU A 132 0.55 12.07 -7.79
N LYS A 133 -0.22 12.77 -8.62
CA LYS A 133 -1.36 13.60 -8.24
C LYS A 133 -2.64 13.05 -8.85
N ASN A 134 -3.74 13.14 -8.08
CA ASN A 134 -5.09 12.78 -8.51
C ASN A 134 -5.16 11.36 -9.09
N VAL A 135 -4.69 10.40 -8.32
CA VAL A 135 -4.63 9.00 -8.75
C VAL A 135 -5.97 8.29 -8.58
N ARG A 136 -6.29 7.42 -9.55
CA ARG A 136 -7.44 6.53 -9.47
C ARG A 136 -7.12 5.24 -10.20
N TYR A 137 -7.22 4.12 -9.49
CA TYR A 137 -6.91 2.79 -10.00
C TYR A 137 -8.05 1.83 -9.73
N CYS A 138 -8.21 0.85 -10.62
CA CYS A 138 -9.06 -0.30 -10.38
C CYS A 138 -8.18 -1.55 -10.38
N ILE A 139 -8.12 -2.23 -9.25
CA ILE A 139 -7.29 -3.41 -9.02
C ILE A 139 -8.16 -4.66 -9.16
N HIS A 140 -7.80 -5.53 -10.09
CA HIS A 140 -8.37 -6.86 -10.26
C HIS A 140 -7.46 -7.85 -9.54
N VAL A 141 -8.00 -8.53 -8.54
CA VAL A 141 -7.25 -9.42 -7.68
C VAL A 141 -8.04 -10.69 -7.42
N HIS A 142 -7.37 -11.83 -7.48
CA HIS A 142 -7.88 -13.07 -6.91
C HIS A 142 -6.96 -13.55 -5.79
N PHE A 143 -7.40 -14.54 -5.05
CA PHE A 143 -6.58 -15.16 -4.03
C PHE A 143 -6.57 -16.67 -4.18
N GLU A 144 -5.44 -17.24 -3.77
CA GLU A 144 -5.19 -18.66 -3.71
C GLU A 144 -5.11 -19.09 -2.24
N MET A 145 -5.62 -20.28 -1.95
CA MET A 145 -5.44 -20.87 -0.63
C MET A 145 -4.03 -21.43 -0.50
N THR A 146 -3.39 -21.15 0.65
CA THR A 146 -2.04 -21.67 0.94
C THR A 146 -2.13 -22.89 1.84
N GLU A 147 -1.05 -23.65 1.94
CA GLU A 147 -0.93 -24.80 2.85
C GLU A 147 -1.11 -24.44 4.35
N LYS A 148 -1.01 -23.15 4.68
CA LYS A 148 -1.21 -22.63 6.05
C LYS A 148 -2.68 -22.31 6.36
N ALA A 149 -3.60 -22.69 5.49
CA ALA A 149 -5.04 -22.56 5.76
C ALA A 149 -5.47 -23.60 6.78
N ASN A 150 -6.30 -23.19 7.74
CA ASN A 150 -6.88 -24.09 8.72
C ASN A 150 -8.02 -24.93 8.08
N ALA A 151 -8.36 -26.06 8.68
CA ALA A 151 -9.44 -26.93 8.21
C ALA A 151 -10.83 -26.23 8.15
N SER A 152 -11.01 -25.17 8.95
CA SER A 152 -12.24 -24.36 8.98
C SER A 152 -12.25 -23.21 7.98
N ASP A 153 -11.14 -22.99 7.27
CA ASP A 153 -11.03 -21.89 6.31
C ASP A 153 -11.51 -22.32 4.94
N ASN A 154 -12.27 -21.46 4.30
CA ASN A 154 -12.70 -21.64 2.93
C ASN A 154 -12.67 -20.33 2.15
N ALA A 155 -12.62 -20.43 0.84
CA ALA A 155 -12.50 -19.29 -0.04
C ALA A 155 -13.69 -18.31 0.06
N GLY A 156 -14.90 -18.83 0.28
CA GLY A 156 -16.11 -18.02 0.48
C GLY A 156 -16.01 -17.13 1.72
N LYS A 157 -15.56 -17.69 2.86
CA LYS A 157 -15.31 -16.96 4.11
C LYS A 157 -14.31 -15.84 3.93
N PHE A 158 -13.19 -16.10 3.25
CA PHE A 158 -12.16 -15.09 3.02
C PHE A 158 -12.65 -13.96 2.11
N ARG A 159 -13.38 -14.29 1.05
CA ARG A 159 -14.01 -13.30 0.16
C ARG A 159 -14.98 -12.41 0.93
N GLU A 160 -15.85 -13.00 1.74
CA GLU A 160 -16.81 -12.25 2.55
C GLU A 160 -16.11 -11.33 3.56
N MET A 161 -15.07 -11.82 4.23
CA MET A 161 -14.30 -11.00 5.17
C MET A 161 -13.58 -9.84 4.49
N LEU A 162 -12.97 -10.05 3.33
CA LEU A 162 -12.35 -8.98 2.53
C LEU A 162 -13.41 -7.93 2.17
N CYS A 163 -14.53 -8.36 1.60
CA CYS A 163 -15.61 -7.48 1.20
C CYS A 163 -16.22 -6.69 2.36
N ARG A 164 -16.39 -7.31 3.53
CA ARG A 164 -16.90 -6.65 4.74
C ARG A 164 -15.95 -5.60 5.29
N ARG A 165 -14.64 -5.87 5.30
CA ARG A 165 -13.63 -4.92 5.79
C ARG A 165 -13.44 -3.73 4.86
N ALA A 166 -13.50 -3.96 3.58
CA ALA A 166 -13.31 -2.90 2.60
C ALA A 166 -14.52 -1.94 2.47
N ARG A 167 -15.68 -2.29 3.06
CA ARG A 167 -16.85 -1.40 3.15
C ARG A 167 -16.81 -0.45 4.36
N LYS A 168 -15.91 -0.66 5.30
CA LYS A 168 -15.72 0.21 6.47
C LYS A 168 -14.78 1.36 6.15
#